data_77e77f906d81163ae861b82a4b82069f
#
_entry.id   77e77f906d81163ae861b82a4b82069f
#
_cell.length_a   1.000
_cell.length_b   1.000
_cell.length_c   1.000
_cell.angle_alpha   90.00
_cell.angle_beta   90.00
_cell.angle_gamma   90.00
#
_symmetry.space_group_name_H-M   'P 1'
#
loop_
_entity.id
_entity.type
_entity.pdbx_description
1 polymer ?
#
loop_
_entity_poly.entity_id
_entity_poly.type
_entity_poly.pdbx_seq_one_letter_code
_entity_poly.pdbx_strand_id
1 'polypeptide(L)'
;MNNALRREYLAALGLTTWVARGKVVPAMLKAANKSPVAIGSPAAREAGVDWPELRARVVACTRCSLSATRTQTVFGVGNQRAEWLVVGEAPGAEEDRQGEPFVGRAGQLLNSMLRAVGLAREQVYIANVLKCRPPGNRDPALSEAAECLPYLEQQIALIKPKIMLAVGRIAAQNLLRTDKTLGSLRQQVHRFGISQVPLIVTYHPAYLLRTPTDKRKSWEDLKFARDVCAHV
;
A
#
# COMPACT_ATOMS: atom_id res chain seq x y z
N MET A 1 -30.80 20.41 -2.47
CA MET A 1 -31.21 20.98 -3.78
C MET A 1 -31.34 19.84 -4.77
N ASN A 2 -32.54 19.63 -5.33
CA ASN A 2 -32.85 18.51 -6.21
C ASN A 2 -32.06 18.64 -7.53
N ASN A 3 -31.50 17.53 -8.07
CA ASN A 3 -30.70 17.50 -9.30
C ASN A 3 -31.43 18.06 -10.53
N ALA A 4 -32.77 17.99 -10.57
CA ALA A 4 -33.59 18.56 -11.63
C ALA A 4 -33.55 20.09 -11.60
N LEU A 5 -33.75 20.70 -10.45
CA LEU A 5 -33.71 22.16 -10.22
C LEU A 5 -32.34 22.76 -10.54
N ARG A 6 -31.27 22.01 -10.22
CA ARG A 6 -29.89 22.42 -10.56
C ARG A 6 -29.65 22.46 -12.08
N ARG A 7 -30.21 21.52 -12.82
CA ARG A 7 -30.11 21.47 -14.29
C ARG A 7 -30.86 22.63 -14.95
N GLU A 8 -32.04 22.94 -14.45
CA GLU A 8 -32.85 24.08 -14.93
C GLU A 8 -32.12 25.40 -14.72
N TYR A 9 -31.52 25.59 -13.53
CA TYR A 9 -30.73 26.78 -13.21
C TYR A 9 -29.50 26.93 -14.12
N LEU A 10 -28.79 25.85 -14.38
CA LEU A 10 -27.61 25.87 -15.24
C LEU A 10 -27.99 26.10 -16.71
N ALA A 11 -29.11 25.56 -17.18
CA ALA A 11 -29.64 25.79 -18.51
C ALA A 11 -30.07 27.27 -18.70
N ALA A 12 -30.70 27.87 -17.68
CA ALA A 12 -31.08 29.28 -17.69
C ALA A 12 -29.85 30.23 -17.73
N LEU A 13 -28.69 29.78 -17.24
CA LEU A 13 -27.42 30.50 -17.29
C LEU A 13 -26.61 30.22 -18.59
N GLY A 14 -27.19 29.50 -19.55
CA GLY A 14 -26.52 29.15 -20.81
C GLY A 14 -25.38 28.13 -20.68
N LEU A 15 -25.30 27.44 -19.53
CA LEU A 15 -24.25 26.45 -19.26
C LEU A 15 -24.71 25.05 -19.66
N THR A 16 -23.98 24.42 -20.58
CA THR A 16 -24.25 23.06 -21.06
C THR A 16 -23.97 22.04 -19.95
N THR A 17 -24.96 21.30 -19.50
CA THR A 17 -24.79 20.23 -18.52
C THR A 17 -24.61 18.88 -19.22
N TRP A 18 -23.48 18.24 -18.96
CA TRP A 18 -23.24 16.88 -19.41
C TRP A 18 -23.91 15.88 -18.46
N VAL A 19 -24.75 15.01 -19.04
CA VAL A 19 -25.38 13.91 -18.30
C VAL A 19 -24.66 12.62 -18.68
N ALA A 20 -24.21 11.85 -17.67
CA ALA A 20 -23.67 10.54 -17.93
C ALA A 20 -24.73 9.68 -18.65
N ARG A 21 -24.42 9.15 -19.84
CA ARG A 21 -25.25 8.14 -20.51
C ARG A 21 -25.37 6.95 -19.57
N GLY A 22 -26.60 6.52 -19.31
CA GLY A 22 -26.90 5.35 -18.49
C GLY A 22 -26.03 4.16 -18.94
N LYS A 23 -25.51 3.41 -17.96
CA LYS A 23 -24.74 2.18 -18.21
C LYS A 23 -25.58 1.22 -19.04
N VAL A 24 -25.21 1.02 -20.30
CA VAL A 24 -25.56 -0.18 -21.05
C VAL A 24 -24.76 -1.30 -20.39
N VAL A 25 -25.45 -2.24 -19.77
CA VAL A 25 -24.87 -3.47 -19.25
C VAL A 25 -24.59 -4.36 -20.46
N PRO A 26 -23.34 -4.66 -20.84
CA PRO A 26 -23.08 -5.65 -21.87
C PRO A 26 -23.31 -7.02 -21.25
N ALA A 27 -24.10 -7.82 -21.99
CA ALA A 27 -24.34 -9.22 -21.69
C ALA A 27 -23.04 -10.02 -21.59
N MET A 28 -23.04 -10.98 -20.68
CA MET A 28 -22.05 -12.00 -20.38
C MET A 28 -21.15 -12.39 -21.56
N LEU A 29 -19.84 -12.15 -21.39
CA LEU A 29 -18.82 -12.91 -22.10
C LEU A 29 -18.28 -13.99 -21.15
N LYS A 30 -18.42 -15.24 -21.59
CA LYS A 30 -17.98 -16.46 -20.92
C LYS A 30 -16.50 -16.37 -20.54
N ALA A 31 -16.21 -16.64 -19.27
CA ALA A 31 -14.87 -16.80 -18.73
C ALA A 31 -14.13 -17.91 -19.49
N ALA A 32 -13.05 -17.55 -20.15
CA ALA A 32 -12.04 -18.52 -20.59
C ALA A 32 -11.19 -18.89 -19.37
N ASN A 33 -11.34 -20.10 -18.91
CA ASN A 33 -10.60 -20.74 -17.86
C ASN A 33 -9.12 -20.85 -18.29
N LYS A 34 -8.23 -19.99 -17.77
CA LYS A 34 -6.80 -20.25 -17.77
C LYS A 34 -6.43 -20.73 -16.37
N SER A 35 -6.11 -22.01 -16.30
CA SER A 35 -5.58 -22.67 -15.10
C SER A 35 -4.45 -21.88 -14.48
N PRO A 36 -4.41 -21.68 -13.14
CA PRO A 36 -3.27 -21.07 -12.49
C PRO A 36 -2.09 -22.04 -12.56
N VAL A 37 -0.98 -21.55 -13.09
CA VAL A 37 0.31 -22.24 -13.01
C VAL A 37 0.66 -22.35 -11.51
N ALA A 38 0.75 -23.58 -11.04
CA ALA A 38 1.22 -23.90 -9.71
C ALA A 38 2.69 -23.52 -9.59
N ILE A 39 3.01 -22.43 -8.94
CA ILE A 39 4.37 -22.04 -8.61
C ILE A 39 4.53 -22.17 -7.10
N GLY A 40 5.42 -23.08 -6.70
CA GLY A 40 6.08 -23.12 -5.43
C GLY A 40 5.19 -23.47 -4.23
N SER A 41 5.48 -24.60 -3.62
CA SER A 41 4.98 -25.06 -2.34
C SER A 41 4.87 -23.92 -1.33
N PRO A 42 3.75 -23.75 -0.63
CA PRO A 42 3.68 -22.81 0.49
C PRO A 42 4.65 -23.31 1.55
N ALA A 43 5.70 -22.52 1.82
CA ALA A 43 6.49 -22.71 3.01
C ALA A 43 5.53 -22.93 4.19
N ALA A 44 5.76 -23.99 4.92
CA ALA A 44 4.92 -24.48 6.01
C ALA A 44 4.35 -23.30 6.82
N ARG A 45 3.03 -23.29 6.97
CA ARG A 45 2.35 -22.40 7.92
C ARG A 45 2.88 -22.71 9.30
N GLU A 46 3.94 -22.02 9.74
CA GLU A 46 4.35 -22.07 11.13
C GLU A 46 3.25 -21.40 11.95
N ALA A 47 2.47 -22.25 12.64
CA ALA A 47 1.45 -21.81 13.55
C ALA A 47 2.13 -21.05 14.69
N GLY A 48 1.70 -19.80 14.95
CA GLY A 48 1.91 -19.17 16.23
C GLY A 48 3.17 -18.32 16.42
N VAL A 49 3.79 -17.80 15.36
CA VAL A 49 4.88 -16.79 15.52
C VAL A 49 4.28 -15.52 16.13
N ASP A 50 4.78 -15.12 17.30
CA ASP A 50 4.41 -13.85 17.92
C ASP A 50 5.29 -12.68 17.46
N TRP A 51 4.98 -11.46 17.93
CA TRP A 51 5.72 -10.25 17.54
C TRP A 51 7.20 -10.28 17.94
N PRO A 52 7.59 -10.67 19.17
CA PRO A 52 8.99 -10.79 19.57
C PRO A 52 9.77 -11.77 18.71
N GLU A 53 9.22 -12.95 18.47
CA GLU A 53 9.86 -13.97 17.65
C GLU A 53 9.99 -13.54 16.19
N LEU A 54 8.95 -12.97 15.60
CA LEU A 54 9.02 -12.44 14.23
C LEU A 54 10.08 -11.35 14.09
N ARG A 55 10.17 -10.44 15.07
CA ARG A 55 11.20 -9.41 15.09
C ARG A 55 12.60 -10.01 15.18
N ALA A 56 12.82 -10.99 16.04
CA ALA A 56 14.11 -11.67 16.18
C ALA A 56 14.51 -12.36 14.87
N ARG A 57 13.58 -13.04 14.18
CA ARG A 57 13.81 -13.65 12.85
C ARG A 57 14.20 -12.62 11.79
N VAL A 58 13.58 -11.44 11.79
CA VAL A 58 13.93 -10.35 10.85
C VAL A 58 15.32 -9.79 11.14
N VAL A 59 15.66 -9.58 12.41
CA VAL A 59 16.99 -9.07 12.83
C VAL A 59 18.09 -10.03 12.40
N ALA A 60 17.90 -11.32 12.61
CA ALA A 60 18.88 -12.36 12.27
C ALA A 60 18.86 -12.78 10.78
N CYS A 61 17.98 -12.19 9.95
CA CYS A 61 17.77 -12.62 8.57
C CYS A 61 19.01 -12.39 7.69
N THR A 62 19.41 -13.44 6.94
CA THR A 62 20.49 -13.40 5.93
C THR A 62 20.05 -13.97 4.57
N ARG A 63 18.74 -14.00 4.28
CA ARG A 63 18.16 -14.67 3.11
C ARG A 63 18.49 -14.02 1.78
N CYS A 64 18.92 -12.75 1.76
CA CYS A 64 19.32 -12.06 0.52
C CYS A 64 20.57 -11.18 0.78
N SER A 65 21.16 -10.70 -0.31
CA SER A 65 22.39 -9.90 -0.29
C SER A 65 22.29 -8.59 0.51
N LEU A 66 21.08 -8.06 0.74
CA LEU A 66 20.87 -6.83 1.48
C LEU A 66 21.30 -6.94 2.96
N SER A 67 21.38 -8.17 3.49
CA SER A 67 21.86 -8.38 4.85
C SER A 67 23.31 -7.97 5.06
N ALA A 68 24.13 -8.01 4.02
CA ALA A 68 25.55 -7.64 4.08
C ALA A 68 25.79 -6.11 4.06
N THR A 69 24.81 -5.33 3.60
CA THR A 69 24.99 -3.89 3.36
C THR A 69 24.12 -2.99 4.24
N ARG A 70 23.14 -3.56 4.95
CA ARG A 70 22.31 -2.81 5.89
C ARG A 70 23.09 -2.42 7.14
N THR A 71 22.77 -1.29 7.74
CA THR A 71 23.19 -0.95 9.11
C THR A 71 22.37 -1.76 10.11
N GLN A 72 21.04 -1.79 9.92
CA GLN A 72 20.12 -2.58 10.72
C GLN A 72 18.84 -2.91 9.94
N THR A 73 18.01 -3.77 10.50
CA THR A 73 16.71 -4.06 9.91
C THR A 73 15.66 -3.01 10.33
N VAL A 74 14.76 -2.68 9.42
CA VAL A 74 13.60 -1.82 9.67
C VAL A 74 12.35 -2.69 9.70
N PHE A 75 11.99 -3.11 10.90
CA PHE A 75 10.90 -4.08 11.08
C PHE A 75 9.53 -3.53 10.75
N GLY A 76 9.24 -2.34 11.27
CA GLY A 76 7.95 -1.67 11.23
C GLY A 76 7.65 -1.03 12.58
N VAL A 77 6.68 -0.09 12.61
CA VAL A 77 6.32 0.68 13.80
C VAL A 77 4.84 1.03 13.80
N GLY A 78 4.27 1.21 14.98
CA GLY A 78 2.89 1.66 15.19
C GLY A 78 2.05 0.67 15.96
N ASN A 79 0.74 0.81 15.86
CA ASN A 79 -0.22 -0.01 16.60
C ASN A 79 -0.29 -1.42 16.01
N GLN A 80 0.05 -2.42 16.81
CA GLN A 80 -0.03 -3.84 16.43
C GLN A 80 -1.47 -4.37 16.22
N ARG A 81 -2.47 -3.55 16.56
CA ARG A 81 -3.91 -3.82 16.32
C ARG A 81 -4.51 -2.73 15.43
N ALA A 82 -3.71 -2.15 14.54
CA ALA A 82 -4.14 -1.07 13.68
C ALA A 82 -5.20 -1.54 12.66
N GLU A 83 -6.20 -0.73 12.42
CA GLU A 83 -7.12 -0.95 11.31
C GLU A 83 -6.46 -0.64 9.95
N TRP A 84 -5.47 0.28 9.94
CA TRP A 84 -4.73 0.68 8.76
C TRP A 84 -3.30 0.17 8.79
N LEU A 85 -2.91 -0.53 7.73
CA LEU A 85 -1.52 -0.90 7.47
C LEU A 85 -0.98 -0.12 6.28
N VAL A 86 0.01 0.73 6.52
CA VAL A 86 0.72 1.47 5.46
C VAL A 86 1.96 0.68 5.06
N VAL A 87 2.08 0.38 3.76
CA VAL A 87 3.19 -0.41 3.25
C VAL A 87 3.96 0.39 2.21
N GLY A 88 5.23 0.69 2.51
CA GLY A 88 6.20 1.25 1.58
C GLY A 88 7.03 0.18 0.88
N GLU A 89 8.01 0.63 0.12
CA GLU A 89 8.91 -0.21 -0.68
C GLU A 89 10.03 -0.80 0.18
N ALA A 90 10.94 0.04 0.64
CA ALA A 90 12.16 -0.32 1.34
C ALA A 90 12.63 0.82 2.26
N PRO A 91 13.49 0.53 3.25
CA PRO A 91 14.14 1.56 4.04
C PRO A 91 15.05 2.45 3.20
N GLY A 92 15.05 3.75 3.48
CA GLY A 92 16.05 4.69 3.02
C GLY A 92 17.24 4.80 3.99
N ALA A 93 18.13 5.77 3.77
CA ALA A 93 19.34 5.93 4.59
C ALA A 93 19.04 6.28 6.06
N GLU A 94 18.06 7.16 6.29
CA GLU A 94 17.68 7.56 7.64
C GLU A 94 16.97 6.41 8.37
N GLU A 95 16.12 5.68 7.67
CA GLU A 95 15.41 4.51 8.19
C GLU A 95 16.41 3.39 8.58
N ASP A 96 17.40 3.11 7.73
CA ASP A 96 18.47 2.13 7.99
C ASP A 96 19.31 2.51 9.22
N ARG A 97 19.56 3.82 9.42
CA ARG A 97 20.30 4.35 10.56
C ARG A 97 19.49 4.30 11.86
N GLN A 98 18.17 4.57 11.80
CA GLN A 98 17.30 4.69 12.97
C GLN A 98 16.54 3.40 13.31
N GLY A 99 16.40 2.46 12.36
CA GLY A 99 15.67 1.21 12.55
C GLY A 99 14.15 1.37 12.46
N GLU A 100 13.64 2.55 12.08
CA GLU A 100 12.21 2.82 11.96
C GLU A 100 11.84 3.26 10.53
N PRO A 101 10.67 2.83 10.00
CA PRO A 101 10.23 3.23 8.65
C PRO A 101 9.74 4.68 8.64
N PHE A 102 9.96 5.37 7.52
CA PHE A 102 9.42 6.71 7.27
C PHE A 102 9.79 7.74 8.36
N VAL A 103 11.06 7.87 8.68
CA VAL A 103 11.60 8.86 9.66
C VAL A 103 12.14 10.12 8.98
N GLY A 104 12.52 10.05 7.69
CA GLY A 104 13.04 11.18 6.92
C GLY A 104 11.94 12.13 6.42
N ARG A 105 12.29 13.04 5.50
CA ARG A 105 11.37 14.03 4.89
C ARG A 105 10.11 13.39 4.28
N ALA A 106 10.27 12.23 3.63
CA ALA A 106 9.14 11.47 3.09
C ALA A 106 8.20 11.01 4.20
N GLY A 107 8.73 10.60 5.34
CA GLY A 107 7.95 10.21 6.53
C GLY A 107 7.18 11.37 7.14
N GLN A 108 7.77 12.56 7.19
CA GLN A 108 7.09 13.77 7.67
C GLN A 108 5.87 14.10 6.79
N LEU A 109 6.02 13.95 5.45
CA LEU A 109 4.89 14.11 4.54
C LEU A 109 3.85 13.00 4.74
N LEU A 110 4.25 11.74 4.93
CA LEU A 110 3.33 10.64 5.23
C LEU A 110 2.52 10.94 6.50
N ASN A 111 3.15 11.42 7.57
CA ASN A 111 2.45 11.81 8.80
C ASN A 111 1.42 12.92 8.55
N SER A 112 1.75 13.89 7.68
CA SER A 112 0.81 14.94 7.29
C SER A 112 -0.35 14.41 6.45
N MET A 113 -0.08 13.44 5.56
CA MET A 113 -1.11 12.77 4.75
C MET A 113 -2.07 11.96 5.64
N LEU A 114 -1.56 11.22 6.63
CA LEU A 114 -2.39 10.47 7.58
C LEU A 114 -3.25 11.42 8.41
N ARG A 115 -2.67 12.49 8.97
CA ARG A 115 -3.42 13.50 9.74
C ARG A 115 -4.55 14.14 8.93
N ALA A 116 -4.34 14.36 7.64
CA ALA A 116 -5.37 14.92 6.76
C ALA A 116 -6.62 14.04 6.65
N VAL A 117 -6.51 12.73 6.86
CA VAL A 117 -7.67 11.81 6.90
C VAL A 117 -8.08 11.43 8.32
N GLY A 118 -7.57 12.15 9.34
CA GLY A 118 -7.94 11.98 10.75
C GLY A 118 -7.19 10.88 11.48
N LEU A 119 -6.04 10.41 10.96
CA LEU A 119 -5.24 9.35 11.56
C LEU A 119 -3.93 9.91 12.13
N ALA A 120 -3.62 9.58 13.38
CA ALA A 120 -2.29 9.79 13.93
C ALA A 120 -1.35 8.65 13.51
N ARG A 121 -0.04 8.91 13.45
CA ARG A 121 0.98 7.92 13.10
C ARG A 121 0.90 6.67 14.01
N GLU A 122 0.61 6.89 15.28
CA GLU A 122 0.55 5.88 16.33
C GLU A 122 -0.70 4.99 16.23
N GLN A 123 -1.72 5.42 15.49
CA GLN A 123 -2.96 4.67 15.27
C GLN A 123 -2.85 3.66 14.13
N VAL A 124 -1.90 3.85 13.21
CA VAL A 124 -1.65 2.98 12.07
C VAL A 124 -0.43 2.08 12.34
N TYR A 125 -0.28 1.01 11.57
CA TYR A 125 0.99 0.29 11.50
C TYR A 125 1.69 0.63 10.19
N ILE A 126 2.99 0.93 10.25
CA ILE A 126 3.78 1.31 9.08
C ILE A 126 4.91 0.30 8.90
N ALA A 127 5.01 -0.27 7.72
CA ALA A 127 6.06 -1.20 7.35
C ALA A 127 6.50 -1.00 5.89
N ASN A 128 7.52 -1.71 5.48
CA ASN A 128 7.94 -1.82 4.09
C ASN A 128 7.88 -3.26 3.61
N VAL A 129 7.82 -3.48 2.30
CA VAL A 129 8.00 -4.79 1.67
C VAL A 129 9.35 -5.36 2.08
N LEU A 130 10.44 -4.59 1.90
CA LEU A 130 11.76 -4.96 2.36
C LEU A 130 12.05 -4.47 3.78
N LYS A 131 12.78 -5.29 4.53
CA LYS A 131 13.23 -4.93 5.89
C LYS A 131 14.67 -4.40 5.93
N CYS A 132 15.35 -4.41 4.80
CA CYS A 132 16.73 -3.98 4.64
C CYS A 132 16.84 -2.94 3.53
N ARG A 133 17.76 -1.98 3.69
CA ARG A 133 18.01 -0.92 2.71
C ARG A 133 18.77 -1.45 1.50
N PRO A 134 18.29 -1.25 0.25
CA PRO A 134 19.08 -1.50 -0.94
C PRO A 134 20.24 -0.50 -1.09
N PRO A 135 21.42 -0.92 -1.54
CA PRO A 135 22.55 -0.03 -1.78
C PRO A 135 22.19 1.15 -2.68
N GLY A 136 22.59 2.37 -2.28
CA GLY A 136 22.27 3.57 -3.04
C GLY A 136 20.78 3.92 -3.13
N ASN A 137 19.90 3.28 -2.35
CA ASN A 137 18.44 3.39 -2.43
C ASN A 137 17.90 3.03 -3.84
N ARG A 138 18.52 2.05 -4.51
CA ARG A 138 17.98 1.51 -5.78
C ARG A 138 16.66 0.79 -5.57
N ASP A 139 15.90 0.62 -6.63
CA ASP A 139 14.71 -0.23 -6.61
C ASP A 139 15.12 -1.66 -6.17
N PRO A 140 14.31 -2.36 -5.36
CA PRO A 140 14.53 -3.74 -4.97
C PRO A 140 14.57 -4.69 -6.19
N ALA A 141 15.44 -5.68 -6.14
CA ALA A 141 15.34 -6.81 -7.06
C ALA A 141 14.10 -7.67 -6.70
N LEU A 142 13.48 -8.29 -7.71
CA LEU A 142 12.33 -9.17 -7.49
C LEU A 142 12.65 -10.33 -6.53
N SER A 143 13.86 -10.87 -6.59
CA SER A 143 14.34 -11.91 -5.68
C SER A 143 14.44 -11.40 -4.23
N GLU A 144 14.93 -10.19 -4.02
CA GLU A 144 15.03 -9.57 -2.70
C GLU A 144 13.64 -9.36 -2.08
N ALA A 145 12.69 -8.89 -2.89
CA ALA A 145 11.30 -8.73 -2.47
C ALA A 145 10.64 -10.07 -2.15
N ALA A 146 10.85 -11.10 -2.98
CA ALA A 146 10.31 -12.44 -2.77
C ALA A 146 10.81 -13.06 -1.45
N GLU A 147 12.11 -12.89 -1.13
CA GLU A 147 12.69 -13.38 0.12
C GLU A 147 12.18 -12.63 1.37
N CYS A 148 11.83 -11.35 1.21
CA CYS A 148 11.44 -10.52 2.34
C CYS A 148 9.92 -10.49 2.59
N LEU A 149 9.11 -10.69 1.54
CA LEU A 149 7.64 -10.64 1.60
C LEU A 149 7.02 -11.55 2.67
N PRO A 150 7.50 -12.78 2.93
CA PRO A 150 6.95 -13.63 3.99
C PRO A 150 6.92 -12.98 5.38
N TYR A 151 7.90 -12.13 5.72
CA TYR A 151 7.88 -11.39 6.98
C TYR A 151 6.74 -10.37 7.05
N LEU A 152 6.47 -9.68 5.94
CA LEU A 152 5.33 -8.77 5.86
C LEU A 152 3.99 -9.53 5.91
N GLU A 153 3.90 -10.68 5.26
CA GLU A 153 2.70 -11.53 5.32
C GLU A 153 2.40 -12.00 6.75
N GLN A 154 3.43 -12.34 7.53
CA GLN A 154 3.28 -12.69 8.95
C GLN A 154 2.85 -11.46 9.77
N GLN A 155 3.40 -10.27 9.51
CA GLN A 155 2.95 -9.04 10.16
C GLN A 155 1.46 -8.76 9.85
N ILE A 156 1.03 -8.91 8.60
CA ILE A 156 -0.37 -8.74 8.21
C ILE A 156 -1.28 -9.75 8.94
N ALA A 157 -0.84 -11.00 9.06
CA ALA A 157 -1.59 -12.03 9.78
C ALA A 157 -1.73 -11.74 11.29
N LEU A 158 -0.73 -11.09 11.89
CA LEU A 158 -0.76 -10.66 13.30
C LEU A 158 -1.62 -9.41 13.51
N ILE A 159 -1.49 -8.40 12.64
CA ILE A 159 -2.22 -7.13 12.73
C ILE A 159 -3.71 -7.34 12.41
N LYS A 160 -4.01 -8.12 11.39
CA LYS A 160 -5.36 -8.31 10.80
C LYS A 160 -6.01 -6.96 10.44
N PRO A 161 -5.35 -6.14 9.61
CA PRO A 161 -5.85 -4.80 9.30
C PRO A 161 -7.15 -4.88 8.51
N LYS A 162 -8.02 -3.86 8.66
CA LYS A 162 -9.20 -3.69 7.82
C LYS A 162 -8.84 -3.24 6.41
N ILE A 163 -7.76 -2.46 6.29
CA ILE A 163 -7.32 -1.92 5.01
C ILE A 163 -5.80 -1.80 4.95
N MET A 164 -5.25 -1.99 3.75
CA MET A 164 -3.84 -1.75 3.43
C MET A 164 -3.72 -0.55 2.49
N LEU A 165 -2.75 0.32 2.74
CA LEU A 165 -2.38 1.43 1.87
C LEU A 165 -0.97 1.19 1.32
N ALA A 166 -0.86 0.80 0.05
CA ALA A 166 0.41 0.69 -0.65
C ALA A 166 0.87 2.07 -1.12
N VAL A 167 2.01 2.54 -0.63
CA VAL A 167 2.56 3.85 -0.98
C VAL A 167 3.71 3.71 -1.98
N GLY A 168 3.43 4.05 -3.23
CA GLY A 168 4.37 4.00 -4.36
C GLY A 168 4.21 2.80 -5.27
N ARG A 169 4.82 2.94 -6.46
CA ARG A 169 4.74 1.94 -7.54
C ARG A 169 5.31 0.60 -7.11
N ILE A 170 6.52 0.60 -6.56
CA ILE A 170 7.23 -0.64 -6.23
C ILE A 170 6.50 -1.44 -5.13
N ALA A 171 6.01 -0.75 -4.09
CA ALA A 171 5.20 -1.42 -3.05
C ALA A 171 3.94 -2.05 -3.65
N ALA A 172 3.20 -1.30 -4.48
CA ALA A 172 1.99 -1.80 -5.13
C ALA A 172 2.27 -2.98 -6.06
N GLN A 173 3.30 -2.90 -6.89
CA GLN A 173 3.67 -3.96 -7.83
C GLN A 173 4.07 -5.25 -7.11
N ASN A 174 4.86 -5.16 -6.04
CA ASN A 174 5.25 -6.34 -5.26
C ASN A 174 4.07 -6.98 -4.54
N LEU A 175 3.20 -6.17 -3.91
CA LEU A 175 2.02 -6.68 -3.20
C LEU A 175 0.99 -7.30 -4.13
N LEU A 176 0.78 -6.71 -5.31
CA LEU A 176 -0.21 -7.16 -6.29
C LEU A 176 0.36 -8.14 -7.34
N ARG A 177 1.67 -8.41 -7.30
CA ARG A 177 2.39 -9.25 -8.28
C ARG A 177 2.07 -8.85 -9.73
N THR A 178 2.24 -7.56 -10.04
CA THR A 178 1.89 -6.95 -11.32
C THR A 178 2.98 -5.97 -11.75
N ASP A 179 3.08 -5.74 -13.05
CA ASP A 179 3.93 -4.72 -13.68
C ASP A 179 3.17 -3.44 -14.07
N LYS A 180 1.88 -3.38 -13.75
CA LYS A 180 1.03 -2.24 -14.08
C LYS A 180 1.56 -0.93 -13.51
N THR A 181 1.29 0.16 -14.22
CA THR A 181 1.67 1.51 -13.78
C THR A 181 0.89 1.93 -12.53
N LEU A 182 1.47 2.81 -11.72
CA LEU A 182 0.79 3.35 -10.54
C LEU A 182 -0.56 3.99 -10.91
N GLY A 183 -0.59 4.74 -12.02
CA GLY A 183 -1.80 5.42 -12.48
C GLY A 183 -2.96 4.47 -12.76
N SER A 184 -2.68 3.27 -13.29
CA SER A 184 -3.70 2.26 -13.55
C SER A 184 -4.15 1.47 -12.32
N LEU A 185 -3.37 1.51 -11.23
CA LEU A 185 -3.68 0.81 -9.98
C LEU A 185 -4.43 1.70 -8.97
N ARG A 186 -4.38 3.00 -9.13
CA ARG A 186 -5.04 3.95 -8.21
C ARG A 186 -6.57 3.94 -8.38
N GLN A 187 -7.27 4.41 -7.37
CA GLN A 187 -8.75 4.56 -7.36
C GLN A 187 -9.50 3.24 -7.61
N GLN A 188 -8.88 2.12 -7.22
CA GLN A 188 -9.45 0.79 -7.28
C GLN A 188 -9.22 0.07 -5.96
N VAL A 189 -10.16 -0.79 -5.57
CA VAL A 189 -10.00 -1.68 -4.44
C VAL A 189 -9.37 -2.97 -4.95
N HIS A 190 -8.12 -3.19 -4.59
CA HIS A 190 -7.45 -4.47 -4.78
C HIS A 190 -7.65 -5.36 -3.55
N ARG A 191 -7.26 -6.62 -3.65
CA ARG A 191 -7.34 -7.59 -2.56
C ARG A 191 -5.98 -8.24 -2.34
N PHE A 192 -5.54 -8.32 -1.10
CA PHE A 192 -4.24 -8.90 -0.75
C PHE A 192 -4.39 -10.20 0.03
N GLY A 193 -3.59 -11.20 -0.38
CA GLY A 193 -3.44 -12.46 0.33
C GLY A 193 -4.72 -13.31 0.39
N ILE A 194 -4.65 -14.38 1.18
CA ILE A 194 -5.78 -15.32 1.37
C ILE A 194 -6.93 -14.63 2.12
N SER A 195 -6.59 -13.74 3.06
CA SER A 195 -7.58 -12.98 3.85
C SER A 195 -8.31 -11.91 3.05
N GLN A 196 -7.96 -11.71 1.78
CA GLN A 196 -8.60 -10.74 0.88
C GLN A 196 -8.70 -9.34 1.47
N VAL A 197 -7.65 -8.90 2.20
CA VAL A 197 -7.62 -7.57 2.81
C VAL A 197 -7.69 -6.51 1.71
N PRO A 198 -8.60 -5.52 1.81
CA PRO A 198 -8.67 -4.40 0.87
C PRO A 198 -7.34 -3.67 0.81
N LEU A 199 -6.84 -3.42 -0.41
CA LEU A 199 -5.59 -2.72 -0.66
C LEU A 199 -5.85 -1.57 -1.62
N ILE A 200 -5.51 -0.37 -1.18
CA ILE A 200 -5.56 0.87 -1.97
C ILE A 200 -4.15 1.32 -2.27
N VAL A 201 -3.97 1.87 -3.46
CA VAL A 201 -2.66 2.32 -3.97
C VAL A 201 -2.63 3.84 -4.05
N THR A 202 -1.54 4.45 -3.58
CA THR A 202 -1.29 5.89 -3.74
C THR A 202 0.16 6.18 -4.07
N TYR A 203 0.49 7.44 -4.36
CA TYR A 203 1.85 7.88 -4.63
C TYR A 203 2.76 7.78 -3.40
N HIS A 204 4.04 7.50 -3.65
CA HIS A 204 5.05 7.53 -2.59
C HIS A 204 5.30 8.97 -2.12
N PRO A 205 5.40 9.24 -0.80
CA PRO A 205 5.63 10.59 -0.30
C PRO A 205 6.91 11.25 -0.86
N ALA A 206 7.98 10.49 -1.07
CA ALA A 206 9.20 11.03 -1.69
C ALA A 206 8.98 11.51 -3.13
N TYR A 207 8.10 10.87 -3.89
CA TYR A 207 7.69 11.35 -5.20
C TYR A 207 6.91 12.67 -5.09
N LEU A 208 5.98 12.76 -4.15
CA LEU A 208 5.16 13.97 -3.93
C LEU A 208 5.97 15.19 -3.45
N LEU A 209 7.13 14.96 -2.84
CA LEU A 209 8.07 16.03 -2.51
C LEU A 209 8.72 16.62 -3.77
N ARG A 210 8.95 15.79 -4.80
CA ARG A 210 9.53 16.22 -6.08
C ARG A 210 8.47 16.75 -7.07
N THR A 211 7.24 16.24 -6.95
CA THR A 211 6.10 16.59 -7.83
C THR A 211 4.90 17.02 -6.99
N PRO A 212 4.92 18.23 -6.40
CA PRO A 212 3.90 18.68 -5.44
C PRO A 212 2.49 18.76 -6.01
N THR A 213 2.33 18.94 -7.32
CA THR A 213 1.04 19.00 -8.02
C THR A 213 0.24 17.70 -7.89
N ASP A 214 0.93 16.56 -7.74
CA ASP A 214 0.29 15.26 -7.59
C ASP A 214 -0.20 14.95 -6.16
N LYS A 215 0.05 15.84 -5.18
CA LYS A 215 -0.51 15.73 -3.82
C LYS A 215 -2.04 15.68 -3.82
N ARG A 216 -2.68 16.40 -4.75
CA ARG A 216 -4.13 16.35 -4.95
C ARG A 216 -4.59 14.92 -5.27
N LYS A 217 -3.89 14.22 -6.16
CA LYS A 217 -4.21 12.84 -6.54
C LYS A 217 -4.08 11.90 -5.35
N SER A 218 -3.02 12.05 -4.53
CA SER A 218 -2.87 11.28 -3.30
C SER A 218 -3.97 11.59 -2.28
N TRP A 219 -4.41 12.82 -2.18
CA TRP A 219 -5.53 13.19 -1.33
C TRP A 219 -6.83 12.47 -1.74
N GLU A 220 -7.08 12.37 -3.04
CA GLU A 220 -8.21 11.60 -3.58
C GLU A 220 -8.11 10.11 -3.22
N ASP A 221 -6.90 9.52 -3.30
CA ASP A 221 -6.66 8.12 -2.91
C ASP A 221 -6.88 7.88 -1.41
N LEU A 222 -6.43 8.80 -0.57
CA LEU A 222 -6.59 8.69 0.89
C LEU A 222 -8.06 8.80 1.31
N LYS A 223 -8.82 9.71 0.71
CA LYS A 223 -10.27 9.78 0.93
C LYS A 223 -10.95 8.48 0.52
N PHE A 224 -10.62 7.97 -0.66
CA PHE A 224 -11.14 6.70 -1.16
C PHE A 224 -10.81 5.54 -0.20
N ALA A 225 -9.55 5.48 0.29
CA ALA A 225 -9.15 4.47 1.27
C ALA A 225 -9.94 4.58 2.58
N ARG A 226 -10.17 5.79 3.08
CA ARG A 226 -10.98 6.04 4.27
C ARG A 226 -12.42 5.56 4.08
N ASP A 227 -13.02 5.89 2.94
CA ASP A 227 -14.40 5.52 2.62
C ASP A 227 -14.52 3.98 2.48
N VAL A 228 -13.55 3.30 1.87
CA VAL A 228 -13.48 1.83 1.82
C VAL A 228 -13.36 1.24 3.23
N CYS A 229 -12.47 1.78 4.07
CA CYS A 229 -12.27 1.29 5.44
C CYS A 229 -13.53 1.40 6.31
N ALA A 230 -14.34 2.42 6.10
CA ALA A 230 -15.60 2.62 6.84
C ALA A 230 -16.70 1.60 6.48
N HIS A 231 -16.56 0.88 5.37
CA HIS A 231 -17.53 -0.09 4.88
C HIS A 231 -17.06 -1.56 5.01
N VAL A 232 -15.93 -1.80 5.70
CA VAL A 232 -15.35 -3.12 6.02
C VAL A 232 -15.36 -3.37 7.55
#